data_653378101812bff9343156b6097eb020
#
_entry.id   653378101812bff9343156b6097eb020
#
_cell.length_a   1.000
_cell.length_b   1.000
_cell.length_c   1.000
_cell.angle_alpha   90.00
_cell.angle_beta   90.00
_cell.angle_gamma   90.00
#
_symmetry.space_group_name_H-M   'P 1'
#
loop_
_entity.id
_entity.type
_entity.pdbx_description
1 polymer ?
#
loop_
_entity_poly.entity_id
_entity_poly.type
_entity_poly.pdbx_seq_one_letter_code
_entity_poly.pdbx_strand_id
1 'polypeptide(L)'
;YSKEYKGTKNHRGAWEASRQRALKNNKNISIKLSNIQTYPKGENRVEVNFTQEYKSDGYTDTGIKELLVEKKHTDWKIIKETWMPADTTVKSANATDHTQQIKDKLATWLRAWESQDVNTYISFYSDKFKAPKNNRAKWRNTRLHALKANKNLSIQVSNLQTSQNKNIIELNFIQRFNSDKYSDVGIKELVWIKTGDDWKILKETWMSS
;
A
#
# COMPACT_ATOMS: atom_id res chain seq x y z
N TYR A 1 1.11 14.98 17.05
CA TYR A 1 0.71 15.51 15.75
C TYR A 1 1.01 17.00 15.67
N SER A 2 1.39 17.48 14.48
CA SER A 2 1.56 18.92 14.19
C SER A 2 0.23 19.66 14.29
N LYS A 3 0.28 20.96 14.57
CA LYS A 3 -0.92 21.84 14.49
C LYS A 3 -1.49 21.89 13.05
N GLU A 4 -0.66 21.67 12.06
CA GLU A 4 -1.03 21.67 10.64
C GLU A 4 -1.59 20.31 10.16
N TYR A 5 -1.53 19.27 10.99
CA TYR A 5 -2.11 17.98 10.65
C TYR A 5 -3.64 18.09 10.51
N LYS A 6 -4.14 17.81 9.32
CA LYS A 6 -5.55 18.02 8.98
C LYS A 6 -6.47 16.87 9.39
N GLY A 7 -5.91 15.75 9.87
CA GLY A 7 -6.68 14.54 10.16
C GLY A 7 -7.12 13.79 8.90
N THR A 8 -7.86 12.72 9.10
CA THR A 8 -8.43 11.95 7.98
C THR A 8 -9.51 12.78 7.27
N LYS A 9 -9.51 12.77 5.94
CA LYS A 9 -10.47 13.54 5.09
C LYS A 9 -10.47 15.05 5.36
N ASN A 10 -9.34 15.63 5.79
CA ASN A 10 -9.21 17.05 6.08
C ASN A 10 -10.12 17.59 7.21
N HIS A 11 -10.58 16.73 8.12
CA HIS A 11 -11.44 17.10 9.24
C HIS A 11 -10.78 16.82 10.60
N ARG A 12 -9.86 17.68 11.00
CA ARG A 12 -9.08 17.52 12.24
C ARG A 12 -9.96 17.30 13.48
N GLY A 13 -10.98 18.13 13.69
CA GLY A 13 -11.86 18.04 14.87
C GLY A 13 -12.60 16.69 14.95
N ALA A 14 -13.11 16.19 13.82
CA ALA A 14 -13.75 14.89 13.76
C ALA A 14 -12.74 13.77 14.04
N TRP A 15 -11.51 13.88 13.53
CA TRP A 15 -10.44 12.93 13.80
C TRP A 15 -10.06 12.93 15.29
N GLU A 16 -9.85 14.09 15.92
CA GLU A 16 -9.54 14.22 17.35
C GLU A 16 -10.65 13.60 18.21
N ALA A 17 -11.90 13.96 17.95
CA ALA A 17 -13.06 13.40 18.66
C ALA A 17 -13.18 11.86 18.52
N SER A 18 -12.86 11.33 17.33
CA SER A 18 -12.82 9.89 17.09
C SER A 18 -11.72 9.21 17.92
N ARG A 19 -10.50 9.77 17.96
CA ARG A 19 -9.40 9.24 18.76
C ARG A 19 -9.68 9.29 20.26
N GLN A 20 -10.22 10.41 20.75
CA GLN A 20 -10.62 10.53 22.17
C GLN A 20 -11.68 9.48 22.56
N ARG A 21 -12.69 9.27 21.71
CA ARG A 21 -13.71 8.22 21.94
C ARG A 21 -13.09 6.83 21.94
N ALA A 22 -12.21 6.53 21.00
CA ALA A 22 -11.55 5.25 20.91
C ALA A 22 -10.72 4.96 22.18
N LEU A 23 -9.94 5.94 22.66
CA LEU A 23 -9.15 5.81 23.89
C LEU A 23 -10.01 5.69 25.14
N LYS A 24 -11.16 6.37 25.20
CA LYS A 24 -12.09 6.31 26.35
C LYS A 24 -12.85 4.99 26.42
N ASN A 25 -13.24 4.45 25.27
CA ASN A 25 -14.13 3.30 25.18
C ASN A 25 -13.39 1.96 25.13
N ASN A 26 -12.11 1.94 24.83
CA ASN A 26 -11.32 0.72 24.78
C ASN A 26 -10.37 0.67 25.98
N LYS A 27 -10.40 -0.46 26.67
CA LYS A 27 -9.45 -0.80 27.73
C LYS A 27 -8.44 -1.82 27.19
N ASN A 28 -7.38 -2.10 27.95
CA ASN A 28 -6.38 -3.11 27.60
C ASN A 28 -5.83 -2.95 26.16
N ILE A 29 -5.57 -1.68 25.75
CA ILE A 29 -5.02 -1.39 24.43
C ILE A 29 -3.58 -1.88 24.36
N SER A 30 -3.30 -2.71 23.36
CA SER A 30 -1.95 -3.16 22.98
C SER A 30 -1.68 -2.77 21.53
N ILE A 31 -0.50 -2.20 21.30
CA ILE A 31 -0.01 -1.86 19.96
C ILE A 31 1.35 -2.52 19.79
N LYS A 32 1.48 -3.37 18.78
CA LYS A 32 2.74 -3.99 18.40
C LYS A 32 3.14 -3.48 17.02
N LEU A 33 4.40 -3.06 16.89
CA LEU A 33 4.99 -2.59 15.66
C LEU A 33 6.05 -3.58 15.17
N SER A 34 6.05 -3.81 13.86
CA SER A 34 7.04 -4.64 13.18
C SER A 34 7.39 -4.05 11.81
N ASN A 35 8.48 -4.54 11.21
CA ASN A 35 8.93 -4.12 9.89
C ASN A 35 9.09 -2.58 9.75
N ILE A 36 9.64 -1.94 10.79
CA ILE A 36 9.80 -0.48 10.80
C ILE A 36 10.90 -0.10 9.81
N GLN A 37 10.57 0.82 8.91
CA GLN A 37 11.47 1.39 7.92
C GLN A 37 11.37 2.90 7.94
N THR A 38 12.51 3.57 7.75
CA THR A 38 12.58 5.03 7.74
C THR A 38 13.24 5.52 6.47
N TYR A 39 12.68 6.57 5.89
CA TYR A 39 13.16 7.16 4.65
C TYR A 39 13.28 8.68 4.79
N PRO A 40 14.50 9.24 4.79
CA PRO A 40 14.69 10.68 4.78
C PRO A 40 14.02 11.34 3.56
N LYS A 41 13.30 12.42 3.81
CA LYS A 41 12.62 13.26 2.80
C LYS A 41 13.15 14.69 2.88
N GLY A 42 14.43 14.87 2.60
CA GLY A 42 15.17 16.12 2.83
C GLY A 42 15.67 16.25 4.27
N GLU A 43 16.07 17.45 4.67
CA GLU A 43 16.77 17.68 5.93
C GLU A 43 15.89 17.55 7.18
N ASN A 44 14.61 17.95 7.05
CA ASN A 44 13.70 18.10 8.20
C ASN A 44 12.48 17.17 8.14
N ARG A 45 12.46 16.19 7.23
CA ARG A 45 11.35 15.25 7.11
C ARG A 45 11.83 13.81 7.04
N VAL A 46 11.09 12.93 7.67
CA VAL A 46 11.30 11.49 7.60
C VAL A 46 9.94 10.82 7.41
N GLU A 47 9.88 9.93 6.46
CA GLU A 47 8.77 8.98 6.32
C GLU A 47 9.09 7.73 7.14
N VAL A 48 8.11 7.27 7.91
CA VAL A 48 8.22 6.08 8.76
C VAL A 48 7.09 5.13 8.39
N ASN A 49 7.45 3.95 7.92
CA ASN A 49 6.53 2.91 7.51
C ASN A 49 6.67 1.69 8.40
N PHE A 50 5.56 1.09 8.81
CA PHE A 50 5.58 -0.10 9.67
C PHE A 50 4.28 -0.89 9.59
N THR A 51 4.34 -2.16 9.96
CA THR A 51 3.16 -2.97 10.26
C THR A 51 2.75 -2.68 11.69
N GLN A 52 1.47 -2.34 11.91
CA GLN A 52 0.88 -2.15 13.22
C GLN A 52 -0.17 -3.23 13.47
N GLU A 53 -0.03 -3.93 14.58
CA GLU A 53 -1.08 -4.74 15.17
C GLU A 53 -1.69 -3.95 16.34
N TYR A 54 -2.97 -3.68 16.28
CA TYR A 54 -3.75 -3.07 17.36
C TYR A 54 -4.67 -4.10 17.97
N LYS A 55 -4.74 -4.17 19.30
CA LYS A 55 -5.66 -5.02 20.04
C LYS A 55 -6.24 -4.24 21.20
N SER A 56 -7.55 -4.41 21.43
CA SER A 56 -8.27 -3.92 22.60
C SER A 56 -9.32 -4.95 23.03
N ASP A 57 -10.11 -4.65 24.06
CA ASP A 57 -11.10 -5.59 24.61
C ASP A 57 -12.11 -6.12 23.59
N GLY A 58 -12.49 -5.31 22.60
CA GLY A 58 -13.52 -5.68 21.61
C GLY A 58 -13.08 -5.56 20.15
N TYR A 59 -11.81 -5.21 19.88
CA TYR A 59 -11.38 -4.92 18.51
C TYR A 59 -9.91 -5.28 18.30
N THR A 60 -9.64 -5.92 17.17
CA THR A 60 -8.28 -6.21 16.72
C THR A 60 -8.15 -5.75 15.27
N ASP A 61 -7.07 -5.08 14.96
CA ASP A 61 -6.76 -4.60 13.60
C ASP A 61 -5.27 -4.73 13.30
N THR A 62 -4.95 -5.07 12.07
CA THR A 62 -3.57 -5.18 11.58
C THR A 62 -3.48 -4.51 10.23
N GLY A 63 -2.42 -3.79 9.98
CA GLY A 63 -2.22 -3.12 8.69
C GLY A 63 -0.89 -2.42 8.57
N ILE A 64 -0.69 -1.77 7.43
CA ILE A 64 0.46 -0.91 7.18
C ILE A 64 0.11 0.51 7.60
N LYS A 65 0.97 1.10 8.41
CA LYS A 65 0.91 2.52 8.75
C LYS A 65 2.10 3.24 8.15
N GLU A 66 1.82 4.36 7.51
CA GLU A 66 2.80 5.32 7.04
C GLU A 66 2.62 6.63 7.81
N LEU A 67 3.71 7.14 8.34
CA LEU A 67 3.77 8.45 8.98
C LEU A 67 4.78 9.32 8.24
N LEU A 68 4.40 10.54 7.90
CA LEU A 68 5.36 11.59 7.55
C LEU A 68 5.55 12.47 8.79
N VAL A 69 6.78 12.53 9.28
CA VAL A 69 7.15 13.36 10.41
C VAL A 69 8.04 14.52 9.95
N GLU A 70 7.85 15.68 10.55
CA GLU A 70 8.62 16.88 10.27
C GLU A 70 9.26 17.40 11.55
N LYS A 71 10.54 17.76 11.47
CA LYS A 71 11.28 18.40 12.55
C LYS A 71 10.99 19.91 12.55
N LYS A 72 10.44 20.39 13.68
CA LYS A 72 10.26 21.83 13.94
C LYS A 72 10.99 22.18 15.22
N HIS A 73 12.03 22.98 15.09
CA HIS A 73 12.97 23.28 16.19
C HIS A 73 13.62 21.98 16.71
N THR A 74 13.32 21.56 17.92
CA THR A 74 13.85 20.35 18.55
C THR A 74 12.91 19.15 18.46
N ASP A 75 11.66 19.36 18.06
CA ASP A 75 10.58 18.35 18.11
C ASP A 75 10.23 17.74 16.74
N TRP A 76 10.02 16.43 16.73
CA TRP A 76 9.42 15.75 15.58
C TRP A 76 7.90 15.66 15.75
N LYS A 77 7.15 16.09 14.74
CA LYS A 77 5.68 16.08 14.74
C LYS A 77 5.15 15.36 13.51
N ILE A 78 4.11 14.53 13.69
CA ILE A 78 3.42 13.87 12.59
C ILE A 78 2.65 14.94 11.81
N ILE A 79 2.92 15.03 10.50
CA ILE A 79 2.25 15.94 9.57
C ILE A 79 1.31 15.22 8.61
N LYS A 80 1.51 13.91 8.41
CA LYS A 80 0.62 13.05 7.62
C LYS A 80 0.58 11.66 8.25
N GLU A 81 -0.58 11.01 8.20
CA GLU A 81 -0.79 9.61 8.58
C GLU A 81 -1.64 8.93 7.52
N THR A 82 -1.19 7.78 7.04
CA THR A 82 -1.93 6.90 6.15
C THR A 82 -2.09 5.55 6.84
N TRP A 83 -3.25 4.95 6.75
CA TRP A 83 -3.55 3.62 7.26
C TRP A 83 -4.14 2.75 6.16
N MET A 84 -3.58 1.57 5.98
CA MET A 84 -4.11 0.55 5.10
C MET A 84 -4.30 -0.73 5.92
N PRO A 85 -5.55 -1.12 6.22
CA PRO A 85 -5.80 -2.35 6.96
C PRO A 85 -5.30 -3.54 6.16
N ALA A 86 -4.72 -4.52 6.86
CA ALA A 86 -4.60 -5.87 6.32
C ALA A 86 -6.01 -6.45 6.31
N ASP A 87 -6.49 -6.88 5.15
CA ASP A 87 -7.79 -7.54 5.12
C ASP A 87 -7.67 -8.90 5.82
N THR A 88 -8.18 -8.95 7.05
CA THR A 88 -8.21 -10.15 7.89
C THR A 88 -9.39 -11.06 7.54
N THR A 89 -9.86 -11.04 6.29
CA THR A 89 -10.90 -11.95 5.88
C THR A 89 -10.43 -13.39 6.01
N VAL A 90 -11.04 -14.02 6.97
CA VAL A 90 -11.07 -15.42 7.38
C VAL A 90 -10.45 -16.37 6.35
N LYS A 91 -9.35 -17.05 6.73
CA LYS A 91 -8.92 -18.27 6.06
C LYS A 91 -10.10 -19.26 6.09
N SER A 92 -10.76 -19.42 4.95
CA SER A 92 -11.69 -20.52 4.76
C SER A 92 -10.87 -21.81 4.86
N ALA A 93 -11.21 -22.67 5.80
CA ALA A 93 -10.45 -23.89 6.14
C ALA A 93 -10.28 -24.88 4.96
N ASN A 94 -10.90 -24.64 3.80
CA ASN A 94 -10.91 -25.49 2.63
C ASN A 94 -10.47 -24.80 1.32
N ALA A 95 -9.90 -23.57 1.38
CA ALA A 95 -9.38 -22.91 0.18
C ALA A 95 -7.90 -23.26 -0.04
N THR A 96 -7.55 -23.73 -1.23
CA THR A 96 -6.14 -23.89 -1.63
C THR A 96 -5.42 -22.56 -1.45
N ASP A 97 -4.32 -22.55 -0.70
CA ASP A 97 -3.51 -21.34 -0.49
C ASP A 97 -2.70 -21.03 -1.75
N HIS A 98 -3.09 -20.00 -2.47
CA HIS A 98 -2.40 -19.52 -3.66
C HIS A 98 -1.43 -18.36 -3.36
N THR A 99 -1.18 -18.06 -2.10
CA THR A 99 -0.36 -16.91 -1.69
C THR A 99 1.05 -16.93 -2.30
N GLN A 100 1.69 -18.11 -2.32
CA GLN A 100 3.03 -18.22 -2.90
C GLN A 100 2.98 -17.98 -4.42
N GLN A 101 2.02 -18.56 -5.11
CA GLN A 101 1.83 -18.33 -6.56
C GLN A 101 1.68 -16.83 -6.89
N ILE A 102 0.94 -16.08 -6.07
CA ILE A 102 0.77 -14.64 -6.27
C ILE A 102 2.05 -13.87 -5.98
N LYS A 103 2.85 -14.26 -4.98
CA LYS A 103 4.17 -13.66 -4.73
C LYS A 103 5.11 -13.85 -5.91
N ASP A 104 5.12 -15.02 -6.53
CA ASP A 104 5.94 -15.31 -7.70
C ASP A 104 5.47 -14.49 -8.92
N LYS A 105 4.15 -14.34 -9.07
CA LYS A 105 3.57 -13.44 -10.10
C LYS A 105 3.89 -11.96 -9.85
N LEU A 106 3.84 -11.51 -8.60
CA LEU A 106 4.27 -10.16 -8.24
C LEU A 106 5.74 -9.92 -8.63
N ALA A 107 6.62 -10.87 -8.29
CA ALA A 107 8.03 -10.76 -8.65
C ALA A 107 8.25 -10.69 -10.18
N THR A 108 7.49 -11.44 -10.95
CA THR A 108 7.56 -11.40 -12.43
C THR A 108 6.99 -10.08 -12.98
N TRP A 109 5.89 -9.58 -12.42
CA TRP A 109 5.31 -8.30 -12.78
C TRP A 109 6.27 -7.13 -12.50
N LEU A 110 6.97 -7.14 -11.35
CA LEU A 110 7.99 -6.16 -11.01
C LEU A 110 9.16 -6.19 -11.99
N ARG A 111 9.67 -7.40 -12.32
CA ARG A 111 10.75 -7.55 -13.32
C ARG A 111 10.35 -7.02 -14.70
N ALA A 112 9.12 -7.31 -15.14
CA ALA A 112 8.61 -6.78 -16.41
C ALA A 112 8.53 -5.25 -16.40
N TRP A 113 8.20 -4.66 -15.24
CA TRP A 113 8.20 -3.22 -15.07
C TRP A 113 9.62 -2.64 -15.14
N GLU A 114 10.56 -3.19 -14.38
CA GLU A 114 11.97 -2.75 -14.33
C GLU A 114 12.68 -2.92 -15.68
N SER A 115 12.46 -4.04 -16.37
CA SER A 115 13.02 -4.30 -17.71
C SER A 115 12.30 -3.58 -18.84
N GLN A 116 11.23 -2.84 -18.52
CA GLN A 116 10.40 -2.14 -19.52
C GLN A 116 9.74 -3.10 -20.56
N ASP A 117 9.56 -4.36 -20.19
CA ASP A 117 8.78 -5.32 -21.00
C ASP A 117 7.29 -5.04 -20.85
N VAL A 118 6.86 -4.11 -21.69
CA VAL A 118 5.49 -3.61 -21.67
C VAL A 118 4.45 -4.69 -21.92
N ASN A 119 4.75 -5.64 -22.81
CA ASN A 119 3.81 -6.68 -23.18
C ASN A 119 3.58 -7.64 -22.00
N THR A 120 4.65 -8.10 -21.37
CA THR A 120 4.57 -8.91 -20.16
C THR A 120 3.91 -8.13 -19.02
N TYR A 121 4.29 -6.87 -18.78
CA TYR A 121 3.67 -6.04 -17.75
C TYR A 121 2.15 -5.93 -17.91
N ILE A 122 1.66 -5.60 -19.11
CA ILE A 122 0.22 -5.43 -19.40
C ILE A 122 -0.52 -6.77 -19.35
N SER A 123 0.13 -7.90 -19.67
CA SER A 123 -0.49 -9.21 -19.65
C SER A 123 -0.96 -9.67 -18.26
N PHE A 124 -0.43 -9.07 -17.21
CA PHE A 124 -0.89 -9.34 -15.84
C PHE A 124 -2.27 -8.75 -15.52
N TYR A 125 -2.75 -7.78 -16.28
CA TYR A 125 -4.02 -7.12 -15.99
C TYR A 125 -5.20 -7.84 -16.63
N SER A 126 -6.22 -8.11 -15.82
CA SER A 126 -7.47 -8.74 -16.26
C SER A 126 -8.19 -7.90 -17.32
N ASP A 127 -8.97 -8.54 -18.18
CA ASP A 127 -9.87 -7.82 -19.09
C ASP A 127 -10.91 -6.99 -18.35
N LYS A 128 -11.23 -7.38 -17.12
CA LYS A 128 -12.13 -6.67 -16.20
C LYS A 128 -11.40 -5.63 -15.32
N PHE A 129 -10.11 -5.34 -15.59
CA PHE A 129 -9.35 -4.39 -14.80
C PHE A 129 -10.03 -3.02 -14.73
N LYS A 130 -10.25 -2.54 -13.52
CA LYS A 130 -10.86 -1.24 -13.24
C LYS A 130 -9.81 -0.13 -13.37
N ALA A 131 -9.57 0.32 -14.59
CA ALA A 131 -8.66 1.41 -14.85
C ALA A 131 -9.17 2.74 -14.27
N PRO A 132 -8.27 3.67 -13.88
CA PRO A 132 -8.67 5.01 -13.46
C PRO A 132 -9.60 5.68 -14.48
N LYS A 133 -10.66 6.33 -13.98
CA LYS A 133 -11.70 6.97 -14.80
C LYS A 133 -12.38 6.03 -15.83
N ASN A 134 -12.37 4.70 -15.53
CA ASN A 134 -12.95 3.65 -16.40
C ASN A 134 -12.43 3.68 -17.86
N ASN A 135 -11.23 4.20 -18.09
CA ASN A 135 -10.65 4.30 -19.43
C ASN A 135 -9.39 3.45 -19.55
N ARG A 136 -9.57 2.16 -19.86
CA ARG A 136 -8.49 1.18 -20.00
C ARG A 136 -7.51 1.52 -21.13
N ALA A 137 -7.99 1.98 -22.26
CA ALA A 137 -7.14 2.34 -23.39
C ALA A 137 -6.22 3.51 -23.04
N LYS A 138 -6.76 4.55 -22.43
CA LYS A 138 -5.97 5.70 -21.96
C LYS A 138 -4.97 5.28 -20.88
N TRP A 139 -5.37 4.46 -19.92
CA TRP A 139 -4.49 3.93 -18.91
C TRP A 139 -3.33 3.14 -19.53
N ARG A 140 -3.62 2.22 -20.46
CA ARG A 140 -2.60 1.43 -21.16
C ARG A 140 -1.61 2.34 -21.90
N ASN A 141 -2.08 3.31 -22.65
CA ASN A 141 -1.21 4.25 -23.36
C ASN A 141 -0.34 5.07 -22.39
N THR A 142 -0.91 5.54 -21.28
CA THR A 142 -0.15 6.25 -20.25
C THR A 142 0.96 5.36 -19.66
N ARG A 143 0.67 4.08 -19.37
CA ARG A 143 1.67 3.13 -18.88
C ARG A 143 2.76 2.84 -19.91
N LEU A 144 2.38 2.66 -21.19
CA LEU A 144 3.34 2.51 -22.28
C LEU A 144 4.32 3.67 -22.37
N HIS A 145 3.81 4.89 -22.33
CA HIS A 145 4.65 6.09 -22.38
C HIS A 145 5.53 6.21 -21.13
N ALA A 146 5.00 5.99 -19.94
CA ALA A 146 5.74 6.06 -18.69
C ALA A 146 6.88 5.04 -18.63
N LEU A 147 6.64 3.80 -19.06
CA LEU A 147 7.67 2.75 -19.11
C LEU A 147 8.77 3.10 -20.08
N LYS A 148 8.47 3.63 -21.27
CA LYS A 148 9.48 4.01 -22.27
C LYS A 148 10.25 5.28 -21.92
N ALA A 149 9.64 6.19 -21.18
CA ALA A 149 10.19 7.50 -20.89
C ALA A 149 11.19 7.51 -19.73
N ASN A 150 11.17 6.53 -18.85
CA ASN A 150 12.06 6.44 -17.69
C ASN A 150 13.17 5.42 -17.96
N LYS A 151 14.37 5.69 -17.45
CA LYS A 151 15.52 4.79 -17.51
C LYS A 151 15.97 4.43 -16.11
N ASN A 152 16.79 3.38 -16.00
CA ASN A 152 17.36 2.94 -14.73
C ASN A 152 16.29 2.69 -13.66
N LEU A 153 15.22 2.00 -14.06
CA LEU A 153 14.10 1.68 -13.15
C LEU A 153 14.56 0.71 -12.06
N SER A 154 14.22 1.04 -10.82
CA SER A 154 14.35 0.14 -9.68
C SER A 154 13.10 0.21 -8.84
N ILE A 155 12.52 -0.95 -8.52
CA ILE A 155 11.29 -1.04 -7.74
C ILE A 155 11.52 -1.98 -6.57
N GLN A 156 11.51 -1.43 -5.37
CA GLN A 156 11.64 -2.20 -4.14
C GLN A 156 10.28 -2.36 -3.48
N VAL A 157 10.02 -3.58 -2.99
CA VAL A 157 8.81 -3.93 -2.26
C VAL A 157 9.18 -4.33 -0.84
N SER A 158 8.45 -3.79 0.12
CA SER A 158 8.61 -4.11 1.54
C SER A 158 7.25 -4.17 2.24
N ASN A 159 7.21 -4.78 3.44
CA ASN A 159 6.00 -4.94 4.24
C ASN A 159 4.83 -5.58 3.47
N LEU A 160 5.15 -6.59 2.63
CA LEU A 160 4.15 -7.29 1.84
C LEU A 160 3.19 -8.06 2.75
N GLN A 161 1.92 -7.71 2.66
CA GLN A 161 0.81 -8.40 3.31
C GLN A 161 -0.09 -9.02 2.24
N THR A 162 -0.63 -10.18 2.54
CA THR A 162 -1.49 -10.93 1.63
C THR A 162 -2.76 -11.36 2.37
N SER A 163 -3.89 -11.21 1.72
CA SER A 163 -5.14 -11.83 2.16
C SER A 163 -5.78 -12.57 1.00
N GLN A 164 -6.39 -13.73 1.28
CA GLN A 164 -7.08 -14.54 0.28
C GLN A 164 -8.53 -14.76 0.68
N ASN A 165 -9.44 -14.47 -0.24
CA ASN A 165 -10.86 -14.79 -0.12
C ASN A 165 -11.34 -15.44 -1.41
N LYS A 166 -11.53 -16.78 -1.39
CA LYS A 166 -11.95 -17.58 -2.55
C LYS A 166 -11.06 -17.32 -3.78
N ASN A 167 -11.61 -16.67 -4.79
CA ASN A 167 -10.97 -16.37 -6.07
C ASN A 167 -10.36 -14.95 -6.13
N ILE A 168 -10.22 -14.29 -4.99
CA ILE A 168 -9.61 -12.97 -4.86
C ILE A 168 -8.42 -13.07 -3.91
N ILE A 169 -7.30 -12.47 -4.30
CA ILE A 169 -6.15 -12.26 -3.41
C ILE A 169 -5.79 -10.78 -3.45
N GLU A 170 -5.65 -10.20 -2.28
CA GLU A 170 -5.21 -8.81 -2.13
C GLU A 170 -3.77 -8.78 -1.62
N LEU A 171 -2.97 -7.94 -2.25
CA LEU A 171 -1.62 -7.62 -1.83
C LEU A 171 -1.55 -6.15 -1.42
N ASN A 172 -1.06 -5.89 -0.23
CA ASN A 172 -0.74 -4.56 0.26
C ASN A 172 0.74 -4.50 0.58
N PHE A 173 1.45 -3.50 0.07
CA PHE A 173 2.88 -3.36 0.30
C PHE A 173 3.35 -1.92 0.11
N ILE A 174 4.50 -1.63 0.70
CA ILE A 174 5.20 -0.39 0.43
C ILE A 174 6.03 -0.59 -0.83
N GLN A 175 5.84 0.28 -1.81
CA GLN A 175 6.62 0.32 -3.03
C GLN A 175 7.49 1.57 -3.04
N ARG A 176 8.78 1.37 -3.26
CA ARG A 176 9.73 2.43 -3.62
C ARG A 176 10.03 2.32 -5.10
N PHE A 177 9.76 3.38 -5.82
CA PHE A 177 10.09 3.52 -7.24
C PHE A 177 11.25 4.52 -7.39
N ASN A 178 12.26 4.15 -8.16
CA ASN A 178 13.34 5.05 -8.56
C ASN A 178 13.55 4.98 -10.07
N SER A 179 13.87 6.11 -10.67
CA SER A 179 14.28 6.24 -12.08
C SER A 179 15.30 7.35 -12.22
N ASP A 180 15.79 7.54 -13.45
CA ASP A 180 16.64 8.69 -13.81
C ASP A 180 15.94 10.05 -13.65
N LYS A 181 14.61 10.10 -13.57
CA LYS A 181 13.84 11.35 -13.55
C LYS A 181 13.25 11.68 -12.20
N TYR A 182 12.82 10.69 -11.43
CA TYR A 182 12.21 10.91 -10.12
C TYR A 182 12.18 9.64 -9.27
N SER A 183 11.96 9.82 -7.98
CA SER A 183 11.68 8.74 -7.05
C SER A 183 10.35 8.98 -6.35
N ASP A 184 9.64 7.90 -6.04
CA ASP A 184 8.38 7.94 -5.30
C ASP A 184 8.30 6.76 -4.32
N VAL A 185 7.63 6.99 -3.21
CA VAL A 185 7.36 5.95 -2.20
C VAL A 185 5.91 6.05 -1.77
N GLY A 186 5.29 4.92 -1.58
CA GLY A 186 3.90 4.91 -1.11
C GLY A 186 3.40 3.49 -0.92
N ILE A 187 2.13 3.39 -0.53
CA ILE A 187 1.44 2.13 -0.36
C ILE A 187 0.75 1.74 -1.66
N LYS A 188 1.05 0.51 -2.11
CA LYS A 188 0.43 -0.12 -3.27
C LYS A 188 -0.54 -1.21 -2.81
N GLU A 189 -1.76 -1.17 -3.34
CA GLU A 189 -2.72 -2.26 -3.26
C GLU A 189 -2.87 -2.90 -4.65
N LEU A 190 -2.79 -4.23 -4.72
CA LEU A 190 -3.12 -5.01 -5.90
C LEU A 190 -4.18 -6.04 -5.52
N VAL A 191 -5.31 -6.00 -6.22
CA VAL A 191 -6.35 -7.03 -6.12
C VAL A 191 -6.24 -7.96 -7.30
N TRP A 192 -5.96 -9.23 -7.02
CA TRP A 192 -5.85 -10.30 -8.02
C TRP A 192 -7.12 -11.12 -8.06
N ILE A 193 -7.55 -11.50 -9.25
CA ILE A 193 -8.70 -12.37 -9.48
C ILE A 193 -8.27 -13.62 -10.22
N LYS A 194 -8.77 -14.79 -9.81
CA LYS A 194 -8.58 -16.05 -10.53
C LYS A 194 -9.36 -16.02 -11.83
N THR A 195 -8.69 -16.31 -12.95
CA THR A 195 -9.27 -16.33 -14.30
C THR A 195 -8.83 -17.64 -14.98
N GLY A 196 -9.71 -18.65 -14.99
CA GLY A 196 -9.34 -20.01 -15.33
C GLY A 196 -8.28 -20.54 -14.35
N ASP A 197 -7.16 -21.02 -14.86
CA ASP A 197 -6.03 -21.49 -14.06
C ASP A 197 -5.01 -20.40 -13.71
N ASP A 198 -5.25 -19.17 -14.15
CA ASP A 198 -4.33 -18.04 -13.96
C ASP A 198 -4.89 -16.97 -13.03
N TRP A 199 -4.01 -16.09 -12.56
CA TRP A 199 -4.35 -14.93 -11.73
C TRP A 199 -4.03 -13.64 -12.48
N LYS A 200 -4.96 -12.69 -12.47
CA LYS A 200 -4.84 -11.40 -13.15
C LYS A 200 -5.15 -10.25 -12.19
N ILE A 201 -4.51 -9.11 -12.39
CA ILE A 201 -4.77 -7.89 -11.60
C ILE A 201 -6.12 -7.30 -12.02
N LEU A 202 -7.05 -7.23 -11.08
CA LEU A 202 -8.39 -6.67 -11.25
C LEU A 202 -8.43 -5.18 -10.88
N LYS A 203 -7.64 -4.79 -9.88
CA LYS A 203 -7.57 -3.40 -9.38
C LYS A 203 -6.14 -3.09 -8.93
N GLU A 204 -5.72 -1.87 -9.15
CA GLU A 204 -4.48 -1.30 -8.65
C GLU A 204 -4.78 0.05 -8.01
N THR A 205 -4.32 0.25 -6.78
CA THR A 205 -4.41 1.53 -6.06
C THR A 205 -3.01 1.97 -5.67
N TRP A 206 -2.76 3.26 -5.78
CA TRP A 206 -1.54 3.90 -5.34
C TRP A 206 -1.86 5.05 -4.40
N MET A 207 -1.23 5.06 -3.24
CA MET A 207 -1.28 6.15 -2.27
C MET A 207 0.15 6.64 -2.06
N SER A 208 0.49 7.73 -2.75
CA SER A 208 1.78 8.42 -2.59
C SER A 208 1.91 9.02 -1.19
N SER A 209 3.12 9.01 -0.64
CA SER A 209 3.46 9.66 0.63
C SER A 209 3.50 11.18 0.51
#